data_2af8b1cccd227c2cc90e6fe45d2147bc
#
_entry.id   2af8b1cccd227c2cc90e6fe45d2147bc
#
_cell.length_a   1.000
_cell.length_b   1.000
_cell.length_c   1.000
_cell.angle_alpha   90.00
_cell.angle_beta   90.00
_cell.angle_gamma   90.00
#
_symmetry.space_group_name_H-M   'P 1'
#
loop_
_entity.id
_entity.type
_entity.pdbx_description
1 polymer ?
#
loop_
_entity_poly.entity_id
_entity_poly.type
_entity_poly.pdbx_seq_one_letter_code
_entity_poly.pdbx_strand_id
1 'polypeptide(L)'
;MSPRNHLIDLSRALSVVVVVTFHCLLYQIVVVDGRPQVVPWAPQPHAAWWTASWFVMIIPLFFIAGGFAHALVIDRMRREGSSYSHYLAARARRLVGPLLLFVGFATVLSTAGAWLYSADVSVGLSVQFAQLLWFVAIYLVIVGVAPLMVTLHDRFGIWPLLVLTVLAAAVDAWSFAAGDPGLRYWNLLTVWPMCHQLGIAYHRGWFRRGPVWIPVAVVVAAVVAIPVLVFGLGYPASSIGLGDIPIANVLPPTMAMIVLACGQTAALGLLERAGVA
;
A
#
# COMPACT_ATOMS: atom_id res chain seq x y z
N MET A 1 6.58 -11.44 -27.02
CA MET A 1 6.75 -11.14 -25.60
C MET A 1 6.54 -9.65 -25.43
N SER A 2 5.67 -9.20 -24.51
CA SER A 2 5.59 -7.77 -24.18
C SER A 2 6.92 -7.34 -23.59
N PRO A 3 7.51 -6.20 -24.01
CA PRO A 3 8.75 -5.71 -23.42
C PRO A 3 8.59 -5.54 -21.90
N ARG A 4 9.63 -5.89 -21.19
CA ARG A 4 9.67 -5.77 -19.72
C ARG A 4 9.59 -4.28 -19.36
N ASN A 5 8.71 -3.93 -18.45
CA ASN A 5 8.61 -2.54 -17.97
C ASN A 5 9.54 -2.35 -16.76
N HIS A 6 10.70 -1.75 -17.02
CA HIS A 6 11.74 -1.56 -16.00
C HIS A 6 11.32 -0.59 -14.88
N LEU A 7 10.46 0.41 -15.17
CA LEU A 7 9.94 1.34 -14.16
C LEU A 7 9.07 0.63 -13.13
N ILE A 8 8.21 -0.30 -13.57
CA ILE A 8 7.39 -1.10 -12.66
C ILE A 8 8.26 -2.04 -11.83
N ASP A 9 9.27 -2.67 -12.42
CA ASP A 9 10.20 -3.52 -11.69
C ASP A 9 11.01 -2.71 -10.67
N LEU A 10 11.49 -1.53 -11.04
CA LEU A 10 12.19 -0.60 -10.15
C LEU A 10 11.26 -0.12 -9.02
N SER A 11 10.02 0.27 -9.33
CA SER A 11 9.04 0.67 -8.32
C SER A 11 8.80 -0.43 -7.30
N ARG A 12 8.70 -1.68 -7.72
CA ARG A 12 8.56 -2.83 -6.82
C ARG A 12 9.79 -3.06 -5.95
N ALA A 13 10.99 -3.01 -6.54
CA ALA A 13 12.24 -3.18 -5.82
C ALA A 13 12.43 -2.07 -4.78
N LEU A 14 12.21 -0.82 -5.17
CA LEU A 14 12.27 0.32 -4.28
C LEU A 14 11.24 0.21 -3.16
N SER A 15 10.01 -0.26 -3.49
CA SER A 15 8.96 -0.50 -2.50
C SER A 15 9.40 -1.48 -1.42
N VAL A 16 10.01 -2.58 -1.80
CA VAL A 16 10.50 -3.58 -0.85
C VAL A 16 11.61 -2.99 0.03
N VAL A 17 12.60 -2.31 -0.57
CA VAL A 17 13.72 -1.72 0.17
C VAL A 17 13.20 -0.70 1.20
N VAL A 18 12.35 0.23 0.79
CA VAL A 18 11.81 1.26 1.70
C VAL A 18 10.96 0.64 2.80
N VAL A 19 10.08 -0.33 2.47
CA VAL A 19 9.25 -1.00 3.47
C VAL A 19 10.11 -1.75 4.49
N VAL A 20 11.11 -2.51 4.05
CA VAL A 20 12.02 -3.23 4.96
C VAL A 20 12.78 -2.26 5.85
N THR A 21 13.41 -1.23 5.26
CA THR A 21 14.15 -0.21 6.02
C THR A 21 13.25 0.47 7.05
N PHE A 22 12.04 0.89 6.64
CA PHE A 22 11.07 1.52 7.51
C PHE A 22 10.71 0.61 8.70
N HIS A 23 10.39 -0.66 8.45
CA HIS A 23 10.02 -1.59 9.51
C HIS A 23 11.19 -1.93 10.44
N CYS A 24 12.41 -1.90 9.96
CA CYS A 24 13.60 -2.03 10.83
C CYS A 24 13.79 -0.83 11.76
N LEU A 25 13.26 0.35 11.39
CA LEU A 25 13.36 1.57 12.19
C LEU A 25 12.15 1.82 13.09
N LEU A 26 11.04 1.08 12.90
CA LEU A 26 9.78 1.31 13.61
C LEU A 26 9.83 1.08 15.12
N TYR A 27 10.74 0.24 15.58
CA TYR A 27 10.82 -0.19 16.94
C TYR A 27 12.26 -0.15 17.46
N GLN A 28 12.37 0.12 18.73
CA GLN A 28 13.64 0.08 19.46
C GLN A 28 13.50 -0.75 20.71
N ILE A 29 14.62 -1.32 21.15
CA ILE A 29 14.69 -1.99 22.46
C ILE A 29 15.24 -0.96 23.44
N VAL A 30 14.48 -0.68 24.49
CA VAL A 30 14.89 0.19 25.60
C VAL A 30 14.94 -0.63 26.89
N VAL A 31 15.79 -0.24 27.82
CA VAL A 31 15.83 -0.85 29.15
C VAL A 31 15.10 0.08 30.12
N VAL A 32 13.98 -0.41 30.66
CA VAL A 32 13.19 0.29 31.66
C VAL A 32 13.23 -0.54 32.94
N ASP A 33 13.66 0.05 34.04
CA ASP A 33 13.82 -0.63 35.36
C ASP A 33 14.63 -1.94 35.25
N GLY A 34 15.72 -1.92 34.47
CA GLY A 34 16.60 -3.09 34.29
C GLY A 34 16.03 -4.19 33.38
N ARG A 35 14.87 -3.98 32.76
CA ARG A 35 14.23 -4.95 31.84
C ARG A 35 14.16 -4.43 30.44
N PRO A 36 14.52 -5.24 29.41
CA PRO A 36 14.36 -4.85 28.03
C PRO A 36 12.86 -4.82 27.65
N GLN A 37 12.47 -3.78 26.96
CA GLN A 37 11.12 -3.60 26.40
C GLN A 37 11.22 -3.22 24.94
N VAL A 38 10.33 -3.76 24.10
CA VAL A 38 10.18 -3.38 22.70
C VAL A 38 9.18 -2.25 22.65
N VAL A 39 9.65 -1.06 22.26
CA VAL A 39 8.79 0.13 22.18
C VAL A 39 8.82 0.71 20.77
N PRO A 40 7.74 1.37 20.32
CA PRO A 40 7.77 2.10 19.07
C PRO A 40 8.85 3.19 19.09
N TRP A 41 9.57 3.33 17.97
CA TRP A 41 10.43 4.48 17.79
C TRP A 41 9.54 5.72 17.56
N ALA A 42 9.60 6.65 18.48
CA ALA A 42 8.85 7.90 18.40
C ALA A 42 9.86 9.06 18.25
N PRO A 43 10.26 9.41 17.01
CA PRO A 43 11.09 10.59 16.81
C PRO A 43 10.29 11.82 17.27
N GLN A 44 11.01 12.82 17.78
CA GLN A 44 10.39 14.11 18.10
C GLN A 44 9.64 14.60 16.86
N PRO A 45 8.38 15.05 16.99
CA PRO A 45 7.59 15.51 15.87
C PRO A 45 8.29 16.70 15.22
N HIS A 46 8.80 16.48 14.02
CA HIS A 46 9.48 17.53 13.23
C HIS A 46 8.84 17.56 11.85
N ALA A 47 8.35 18.74 11.46
CA ALA A 47 7.64 18.91 10.20
C ALA A 47 8.41 18.38 8.99
N ALA A 48 9.75 18.45 9.00
CA ALA A 48 10.58 17.89 7.95
C ALA A 48 10.48 16.35 7.85
N TRP A 49 10.36 15.63 8.98
CA TRP A 49 10.27 14.18 8.98
C TRP A 49 8.95 13.68 8.40
N TRP A 50 7.83 14.22 8.86
CA TRP A 50 6.54 13.76 8.33
C TRP A 50 6.31 14.27 6.90
N THR A 51 6.80 15.45 6.50
CA THR A 51 6.78 15.88 5.10
C THR A 51 7.64 14.96 4.22
N ALA A 52 8.86 14.61 4.66
CA ALA A 52 9.72 13.68 3.93
C ALA A 52 9.06 12.29 3.77
N SER A 53 8.32 11.83 4.78
CA SER A 53 7.61 10.54 4.72
C SER A 53 6.55 10.48 3.63
N TRP A 54 5.97 11.59 3.20
CA TRP A 54 5.03 11.64 2.08
C TRP A 54 5.69 11.25 0.76
N PHE A 55 6.95 11.65 0.55
CA PHE A 55 7.70 11.30 -0.65
C PHE A 55 8.12 9.82 -0.67
N VAL A 56 8.32 9.24 0.52
CA VAL A 56 8.67 7.83 0.65
C VAL A 56 7.46 6.93 0.94
N MET A 57 6.24 7.47 0.86
CA MET A 57 5.01 6.68 0.96
C MET A 57 4.81 5.85 -0.32
N ILE A 58 5.28 4.62 -0.28
CA ILE A 58 5.47 3.77 -1.45
C ILE A 58 4.50 2.58 -1.49
N ILE A 59 3.67 2.42 -0.43
CA ILE A 59 2.67 1.36 -0.40
C ILE A 59 1.70 1.45 -1.59
N PRO A 60 1.18 2.63 -2.00
CA PRO A 60 0.36 2.73 -3.20
C PRO A 60 1.09 2.24 -4.45
N LEU A 61 2.39 2.58 -4.61
CA LEU A 61 3.20 2.10 -5.74
C LEU A 61 3.31 0.57 -5.78
N PHE A 62 3.38 -0.07 -4.62
CA PHE A 62 3.39 -1.53 -4.55
C PHE A 62 2.08 -2.13 -5.07
N PHE A 63 0.94 -1.58 -4.68
CA PHE A 63 -0.37 -2.02 -5.19
C PHE A 63 -0.56 -1.68 -6.67
N ILE A 64 -0.10 -0.52 -7.14
CA ILE A 64 -0.10 -0.13 -8.56
C ILE A 64 0.72 -1.14 -9.38
N ALA A 65 1.94 -1.43 -8.94
CA ALA A 65 2.79 -2.43 -9.61
C ALA A 65 2.19 -3.84 -9.56
N GLY A 66 1.49 -4.17 -8.46
CA GLY A 66 0.70 -5.40 -8.33
C GLY A 66 -0.43 -5.48 -9.35
N GLY A 67 -1.18 -4.40 -9.53
CA GLY A 67 -2.27 -4.29 -10.50
C GLY A 67 -1.79 -4.46 -11.94
N PHE A 68 -0.69 -3.80 -12.28
CA PHE A 68 -0.02 -3.98 -13.57
C PHE A 68 0.39 -5.43 -13.82
N ALA A 69 1.06 -6.05 -12.84
CA ALA A 69 1.53 -7.42 -12.97
C ALA A 69 0.37 -8.43 -13.03
N HIS A 70 -0.72 -8.21 -12.28
CA HIS A 70 -1.90 -9.07 -12.35
C HIS A 70 -2.61 -8.94 -13.69
N ALA A 71 -2.77 -7.73 -14.23
CA ALA A 71 -3.35 -7.55 -15.56
C ALA A 71 -2.55 -8.30 -16.63
N LEU A 72 -1.22 -8.20 -16.60
CA LEU A 72 -0.33 -8.92 -17.53
C LEU A 72 -0.52 -10.44 -17.44
N VAL A 73 -0.56 -10.99 -16.21
CA VAL A 73 -0.73 -12.43 -15.99
C VAL A 73 -2.11 -12.91 -16.39
N ILE A 74 -3.16 -12.13 -16.09
CA ILE A 74 -4.54 -12.48 -16.42
C ILE A 74 -4.75 -12.42 -17.94
N ASP A 75 -4.16 -11.43 -18.64
CA ASP A 75 -4.18 -11.39 -20.10
C ASP A 75 -3.48 -12.60 -20.72
N ARG A 76 -2.37 -13.03 -20.14
CA ARG A 76 -1.68 -14.26 -20.56
C ARG A 76 -2.55 -15.49 -20.32
N MET A 77 -3.11 -15.62 -19.12
CA MET A 77 -3.99 -16.73 -18.74
C MET A 77 -5.19 -16.84 -19.70
N ARG A 78 -5.81 -15.71 -20.07
CA ARG A 78 -6.93 -15.66 -21.02
C ARG A 78 -6.51 -16.16 -22.40
N ARG A 79 -5.32 -15.77 -22.89
CA ARG A 79 -4.79 -16.25 -24.17
C ARG A 79 -4.46 -17.74 -24.18
N GLU A 80 -4.00 -18.26 -23.05
CA GLU A 80 -3.63 -19.69 -22.89
C GLU A 80 -4.81 -20.58 -22.50
N GLY A 81 -6.01 -20.00 -22.27
CA GLY A 81 -7.20 -20.76 -21.83
C GLY A 81 -7.06 -21.35 -20.42
N SER A 82 -6.16 -20.80 -19.59
CA SER A 82 -5.92 -21.30 -18.24
C SER A 82 -7.07 -20.96 -17.30
N SER A 83 -7.38 -21.89 -16.37
CA SER A 83 -8.48 -21.73 -15.41
C SER A 83 -8.14 -20.78 -14.24
N TYR A 84 -9.19 -20.26 -13.60
CA TYR A 84 -9.05 -19.45 -12.37
C TYR A 84 -8.37 -20.24 -11.23
N SER A 85 -8.69 -21.52 -11.09
CA SER A 85 -8.06 -22.40 -10.09
C SER A 85 -6.57 -22.55 -10.31
N HIS A 86 -6.13 -22.65 -11.56
CA HIS A 86 -4.70 -22.67 -11.90
C HIS A 86 -4.00 -21.38 -11.51
N TYR A 87 -4.62 -20.24 -11.80
CA TYR A 87 -4.13 -18.92 -11.38
C TYR A 87 -3.98 -18.83 -9.86
N LEU A 88 -5.04 -19.17 -9.09
CA LEU A 88 -5.00 -19.13 -7.63
C LEU A 88 -3.94 -20.08 -7.05
N ALA A 89 -3.85 -21.31 -7.55
CA ALA A 89 -2.85 -22.27 -7.08
C ALA A 89 -1.42 -21.79 -7.34
N ALA A 90 -1.16 -21.16 -8.48
CA ALA A 90 0.14 -20.59 -8.80
C ALA A 90 0.50 -19.41 -7.88
N ARG A 91 -0.47 -18.58 -7.51
CA ARG A 91 -0.29 -17.45 -6.58
C ARG A 91 -0.15 -17.92 -5.14
N ALA A 92 -1.01 -18.84 -4.70
CA ALA A 92 -0.96 -19.40 -3.36
C ALA A 92 0.42 -20.02 -3.07
N ARG A 93 0.94 -20.85 -3.97
CA ARG A 93 2.29 -21.45 -3.80
C ARG A 93 3.40 -20.42 -3.60
N ARG A 94 3.31 -19.26 -4.24
CA ARG A 94 4.31 -18.18 -4.13
C ARG A 94 4.17 -17.32 -2.88
N LEU A 95 2.97 -17.23 -2.32
CA LEU A 95 2.66 -16.33 -1.19
C LEU A 95 2.59 -17.08 0.14
N VAL A 96 1.97 -18.26 0.15
CA VAL A 96 1.73 -19.00 1.39
C VAL A 96 3.02 -19.57 1.97
N GLY A 97 3.93 -20.09 1.15
CA GLY A 97 5.20 -20.61 1.63
C GLY A 97 6.02 -19.58 2.43
N PRO A 98 6.38 -18.44 1.82
CA PRO A 98 7.07 -17.36 2.56
C PRO A 98 6.29 -16.85 3.77
N LEU A 99 4.96 -16.77 3.69
CA LEU A 99 4.11 -16.36 4.82
C LEU A 99 4.22 -17.32 6.00
N LEU A 100 4.13 -18.63 5.75
CA LEU A 100 4.27 -19.65 6.80
C LEU A 100 5.65 -19.63 7.43
N LEU A 101 6.71 -19.45 6.62
CA LEU A 101 8.07 -19.29 7.13
C LEU A 101 8.20 -18.05 8.01
N PHE A 102 7.61 -16.92 7.59
CA PHE A 102 7.59 -15.68 8.39
C PHE A 102 6.85 -15.89 9.72
N VAL A 103 5.65 -16.47 9.70
CA VAL A 103 4.87 -16.74 10.90
C VAL A 103 5.61 -17.71 11.84
N GLY A 104 6.20 -18.77 11.29
CA GLY A 104 7.03 -19.69 12.07
C GLY A 104 8.23 -19.01 12.73
N PHE A 105 8.97 -18.19 11.96
CA PHE A 105 10.08 -17.40 12.48
C PHE A 105 9.62 -16.41 13.58
N ALA A 106 8.54 -15.68 13.35
CA ALA A 106 7.98 -14.74 14.30
C ALA A 106 7.57 -15.43 15.61
N THR A 107 6.94 -16.61 15.51
CA THR A 107 6.54 -17.41 16.66
C THR A 107 7.76 -17.87 17.46
N VAL A 108 8.78 -18.42 16.79
CA VAL A 108 10.01 -18.86 17.44
C VAL A 108 10.70 -17.68 18.14
N LEU A 109 10.81 -16.54 17.47
CA LEU A 109 11.49 -15.38 18.05
C LEU A 109 10.72 -14.78 19.23
N SER A 110 9.39 -14.70 19.14
CA SER A 110 8.55 -14.22 20.26
C SER A 110 8.62 -15.17 21.46
N THR A 111 8.61 -16.48 21.20
CA THR A 111 8.75 -17.49 22.28
C THR A 111 10.14 -17.43 22.91
N ALA A 112 11.20 -17.29 22.12
CA ALA A 112 12.55 -17.11 22.61
C ALA A 112 12.68 -15.81 23.45
N GLY A 113 12.01 -14.72 23.01
CA GLY A 113 11.94 -13.47 23.76
C GLY A 113 11.32 -13.63 25.14
N ALA A 114 10.25 -14.42 25.25
CA ALA A 114 9.63 -14.74 26.55
C ALA A 114 10.59 -15.53 27.46
N TRP A 115 11.30 -16.50 26.89
CA TRP A 115 12.20 -17.39 27.63
C TRP A 115 13.50 -16.70 28.09
N LEU A 116 14.09 -15.88 27.21
CA LEU A 116 15.39 -15.25 27.45
C LEU A 116 15.28 -13.94 28.23
N TYR A 117 14.15 -13.26 28.16
CA TYR A 117 13.97 -11.93 28.72
C TYR A 117 12.70 -11.81 29.57
N SER A 118 11.53 -11.66 28.95
CA SER A 118 10.26 -11.49 29.65
C SER A 118 9.05 -11.70 28.72
N ALA A 119 7.86 -11.88 29.36
CA ALA A 119 6.60 -11.90 28.60
C ALA A 119 6.35 -10.59 27.85
N ASP A 120 6.77 -9.44 28.39
CA ASP A 120 6.59 -8.13 27.73
C ASP A 120 7.37 -8.04 26.41
N VAL A 121 8.59 -8.59 26.37
CA VAL A 121 9.38 -8.67 25.12
C VAL A 121 8.66 -9.55 24.11
N SER A 122 8.11 -10.68 24.52
CA SER A 122 7.34 -11.57 23.64
C SER A 122 6.11 -10.88 23.07
N VAL A 123 5.35 -10.18 23.90
CA VAL A 123 4.16 -9.42 23.47
C VAL A 123 4.58 -8.30 22.48
N GLY A 124 5.62 -7.53 22.80
CA GLY A 124 6.12 -6.47 21.93
C GLY A 124 6.53 -6.99 20.55
N LEU A 125 7.28 -8.10 20.50
CA LEU A 125 7.67 -8.75 19.23
C LEU A 125 6.45 -9.28 18.47
N SER A 126 5.50 -9.91 19.17
CA SER A 126 4.28 -10.45 18.55
C SER A 126 3.42 -9.34 17.92
N VAL A 127 3.25 -8.21 18.59
CA VAL A 127 2.54 -7.04 18.06
C VAL A 127 3.26 -6.50 16.81
N GLN A 128 4.57 -6.37 16.88
CA GLN A 128 5.36 -5.90 15.75
C GLN A 128 5.21 -6.80 14.51
N PHE A 129 5.32 -8.13 14.68
CA PHE A 129 5.15 -9.06 13.57
C PHE A 129 3.71 -9.09 13.06
N ALA A 130 2.71 -9.01 13.94
CA ALA A 130 1.31 -8.97 13.54
C ALA A 130 0.98 -7.74 12.68
N GLN A 131 1.60 -6.60 12.98
CA GLN A 131 1.42 -5.39 12.18
C GLN A 131 1.88 -5.53 10.72
N LEU A 132 2.76 -6.47 10.40
CA LEU A 132 3.16 -6.74 9.00
C LEU A 132 2.10 -7.55 8.25
N LEU A 133 1.26 -8.30 8.94
CA LEU A 133 0.32 -9.24 8.34
C LEU A 133 -0.89 -8.57 7.70
N TRP A 134 -1.28 -7.36 8.12
CA TRP A 134 -2.41 -6.65 7.53
C TRP A 134 -2.23 -6.45 6.01
N PHE A 135 -1.01 -6.08 5.60
CA PHE A 135 -0.68 -5.88 4.19
C PHE A 135 -0.84 -7.18 3.38
N VAL A 136 -0.32 -8.29 3.94
CA VAL A 136 -0.43 -9.60 3.30
C VAL A 136 -1.89 -10.04 3.19
N ALA A 137 -2.70 -9.81 4.24
CA ALA A 137 -4.13 -10.14 4.23
C ALA A 137 -4.87 -9.40 3.12
N ILE A 138 -4.69 -8.08 3.02
CA ILE A 138 -5.31 -7.27 1.95
C ILE A 138 -4.79 -7.69 0.57
N TYR A 139 -3.50 -7.95 0.45
CA TYR A 139 -2.92 -8.39 -0.82
C TYR A 139 -3.48 -9.75 -1.27
N LEU A 140 -3.71 -10.70 -0.35
CA LEU A 140 -4.35 -11.98 -0.66
C LEU A 140 -5.79 -11.81 -1.14
N VAL A 141 -6.56 -10.93 -0.51
CA VAL A 141 -7.92 -10.58 -0.98
C VAL A 141 -7.85 -10.03 -2.41
N ILE A 142 -6.95 -9.07 -2.66
CA ILE A 142 -6.79 -8.47 -4.00
C ILE A 142 -6.37 -9.51 -5.02
N VAL A 143 -5.45 -10.42 -4.70
CA VAL A 143 -5.06 -11.54 -5.59
C VAL A 143 -6.28 -12.38 -5.95
N GLY A 144 -7.13 -12.70 -4.98
CA GLY A 144 -8.35 -13.47 -5.22
C GLY A 144 -9.31 -12.76 -6.18
N VAL A 145 -9.51 -11.46 -6.02
CA VAL A 145 -10.47 -10.69 -6.85
C VAL A 145 -9.84 -10.07 -8.11
N ALA A 146 -8.52 -10.17 -8.32
CA ALA A 146 -7.84 -9.52 -9.44
C ALA A 146 -8.41 -9.86 -10.82
N PRO A 147 -8.80 -11.13 -11.14
CA PRO A 147 -9.44 -11.42 -12.42
C PRO A 147 -10.76 -10.70 -12.62
N LEU A 148 -11.56 -10.54 -11.56
CA LEU A 148 -12.79 -9.75 -11.58
C LEU A 148 -12.47 -8.27 -11.81
N MET A 149 -11.47 -7.72 -11.10
CA MET A 149 -11.07 -6.32 -11.23
C MET A 149 -10.61 -5.98 -12.65
N VAL A 150 -9.82 -6.87 -13.29
CA VAL A 150 -9.41 -6.72 -14.70
C VAL A 150 -10.63 -6.77 -15.62
N THR A 151 -11.55 -7.72 -15.42
CA THR A 151 -12.77 -7.84 -16.23
C THR A 151 -13.66 -6.60 -16.10
N LEU A 152 -13.85 -6.10 -14.88
CA LEU A 152 -14.62 -4.88 -14.65
C LEU A 152 -13.97 -3.65 -15.31
N HIS A 153 -12.64 -3.54 -15.26
CA HIS A 153 -11.93 -2.47 -15.94
C HIS A 153 -12.10 -2.55 -17.46
N ASP A 154 -11.92 -3.75 -18.03
CA ASP A 154 -12.04 -3.97 -19.48
C ASP A 154 -13.47 -3.68 -19.99
N ARG A 155 -14.50 -3.95 -19.16
CA ARG A 155 -15.90 -3.75 -19.52
C ARG A 155 -16.40 -2.33 -19.27
N PHE A 156 -15.99 -1.70 -18.19
CA PHE A 156 -16.55 -0.46 -17.69
C PHE A 156 -15.56 0.71 -17.64
N GLY A 157 -14.29 0.50 -18.01
CA GLY A 157 -13.27 1.56 -18.07
C GLY A 157 -13.04 2.24 -16.71
N ILE A 158 -13.40 3.52 -16.60
CA ILE A 158 -13.17 4.34 -15.41
C ILE A 158 -14.09 4.00 -14.22
N TRP A 159 -15.25 3.41 -14.46
CA TRP A 159 -16.27 3.26 -13.43
C TRP A 159 -15.82 2.51 -12.18
N PRO A 160 -15.05 1.39 -12.26
CA PRO A 160 -14.54 0.73 -11.05
C PRO A 160 -13.68 1.65 -10.18
N LEU A 161 -12.88 2.53 -10.79
CA LEU A 161 -12.07 3.50 -10.04
C LEU A 161 -12.96 4.53 -9.34
N LEU A 162 -13.96 5.06 -10.04
CA LEU A 162 -14.90 6.02 -9.47
C LEU A 162 -15.71 5.41 -8.31
N VAL A 163 -16.21 4.18 -8.46
CA VAL A 163 -16.93 3.49 -7.40
C VAL A 163 -16.06 3.32 -6.16
N LEU A 164 -14.83 2.82 -6.30
CA LEU A 164 -13.92 2.65 -5.17
C LEU A 164 -13.57 3.99 -4.51
N THR A 165 -13.40 5.05 -5.30
CA THR A 165 -13.14 6.41 -4.80
C THR A 165 -14.33 6.95 -4.02
N VAL A 166 -15.56 6.80 -4.54
CA VAL A 166 -16.78 7.25 -3.86
C VAL A 166 -17.00 6.48 -2.56
N LEU A 167 -16.76 5.17 -2.57
CA LEU A 167 -16.85 4.35 -1.35
C LEU A 167 -15.82 4.79 -0.31
N ALA A 168 -14.58 5.08 -0.71
CA ALA A 168 -13.56 5.57 0.21
C ALA A 168 -13.95 6.95 0.79
N ALA A 169 -14.47 7.86 -0.04
CA ALA A 169 -14.97 9.15 0.42
C ALA A 169 -16.15 9.01 1.39
N ALA A 170 -17.05 8.08 1.13
CA ALA A 170 -18.18 7.81 2.03
C ALA A 170 -17.73 7.27 3.39
N VAL A 171 -16.73 6.38 3.42
CA VAL A 171 -16.13 5.89 4.66
C VAL A 171 -15.45 7.03 5.43
N ASP A 172 -14.70 7.90 4.74
CA ASP A 172 -14.08 9.07 5.38
C ASP A 172 -15.14 10.01 5.96
N ALA A 173 -16.18 10.35 5.18
CA ALA A 173 -17.28 11.20 5.63
C ALA A 173 -18.01 10.60 6.84
N TRP A 174 -18.26 9.29 6.83
CA TRP A 174 -18.84 8.59 7.97
C TRP A 174 -17.95 8.66 9.21
N SER A 175 -16.63 8.40 9.05
CA SER A 175 -15.66 8.51 10.14
C SER A 175 -15.60 9.92 10.73
N PHE A 176 -15.60 10.96 9.89
CA PHE A 176 -15.62 12.35 10.35
C PHE A 176 -16.93 12.69 11.08
N ALA A 177 -18.08 12.30 10.53
CA ALA A 177 -19.39 12.57 11.13
C ALA A 177 -19.59 11.87 12.48
N ALA A 178 -19.06 10.65 12.61
CA ALA A 178 -19.14 9.87 13.85
C ALA A 178 -18.04 10.24 14.87
N GLY A 179 -17.01 10.97 14.47
CA GLY A 179 -15.84 11.23 15.32
C GLY A 179 -15.04 9.95 15.65
N ASP A 180 -15.22 8.89 14.89
CA ASP A 180 -14.57 7.58 15.12
C ASP A 180 -13.56 7.25 14.01
N PRO A 181 -12.24 7.41 14.28
CA PRO A 181 -11.21 7.03 13.32
C PRO A 181 -11.16 5.52 13.00
N GLY A 182 -11.70 4.67 13.86
CA GLY A 182 -11.75 3.22 13.68
C GLY A 182 -12.58 2.81 12.47
N LEU A 183 -13.59 3.61 12.09
CA LEU A 183 -14.40 3.35 10.89
C LEU A 183 -13.57 3.36 9.61
N ARG A 184 -12.43 4.05 9.57
CA ARG A 184 -11.52 4.10 8.41
C ARG A 184 -10.86 2.76 8.10
N TYR A 185 -10.92 1.76 9.00
CA TYR A 185 -10.44 0.42 8.64
C TYR A 185 -11.19 -0.18 7.44
N TRP A 186 -12.41 0.23 7.16
CA TRP A 186 -13.13 -0.14 5.93
C TRP A 186 -12.41 0.34 4.66
N ASN A 187 -11.63 1.41 4.75
CA ASN A 187 -10.81 1.89 3.64
C ASN A 187 -9.66 0.96 3.23
N LEU A 188 -9.33 -0.02 4.04
CA LEU A 188 -8.43 -1.09 3.59
C LEU A 188 -9.00 -1.85 2.38
N LEU A 189 -10.35 -1.94 2.29
CA LEU A 189 -11.06 -2.63 1.21
C LEU A 189 -11.46 -1.71 0.04
N THR A 190 -11.21 -0.41 0.13
CA THR A 190 -11.54 0.56 -0.94
C THR A 190 -10.28 1.18 -1.51
N VAL A 191 -9.40 1.70 -0.66
CA VAL A 191 -8.20 2.45 -1.07
C VAL A 191 -7.15 1.53 -1.72
N TRP A 192 -6.84 0.39 -1.13
CA TRP A 192 -5.83 -0.50 -1.70
C TRP A 192 -6.29 -1.19 -3.00
N PRO A 193 -7.53 -1.69 -3.11
CA PRO A 193 -8.08 -2.09 -4.41
C PRO A 193 -8.10 -0.95 -5.43
N MET A 194 -8.35 0.31 -5.02
CA MET A 194 -8.26 1.46 -5.91
C MET A 194 -6.84 1.66 -6.44
N CYS A 195 -5.81 1.61 -5.59
CA CYS A 195 -4.42 1.67 -6.02
C CYS A 195 -4.07 0.54 -7.00
N HIS A 196 -4.53 -0.68 -6.71
CA HIS A 196 -4.37 -1.82 -7.60
C HIS A 196 -5.09 -1.62 -8.94
N GLN A 197 -6.29 -1.03 -8.92
CA GLN A 197 -7.06 -0.71 -10.13
C GLN A 197 -6.35 0.33 -11.01
N LEU A 198 -5.66 1.32 -10.40
CA LEU A 198 -4.79 2.25 -11.13
C LEU A 198 -3.65 1.51 -11.86
N GLY A 199 -3.09 0.48 -11.27
CA GLY A 199 -2.09 -0.37 -11.91
C GLY A 199 -2.63 -1.11 -13.14
N ILE A 200 -3.87 -1.60 -13.08
CA ILE A 200 -4.58 -2.20 -14.22
C ILE A 200 -4.78 -1.14 -15.32
N ALA A 201 -5.27 0.06 -14.95
CA ALA A 201 -5.47 1.17 -15.86
C ALA A 201 -4.14 1.60 -16.53
N TYR A 202 -3.05 1.65 -15.76
CA TYR A 202 -1.72 1.92 -16.29
C TYR A 202 -1.27 0.85 -17.29
N HIS A 203 -1.50 -0.43 -17.00
CA HIS A 203 -1.25 -1.52 -17.97
C HIS A 203 -2.07 -1.34 -19.26
N ARG A 204 -3.31 -0.87 -19.18
CA ARG A 204 -4.16 -0.56 -20.32
C ARG A 204 -3.73 0.71 -21.09
N GLY A 205 -2.70 1.41 -20.64
CA GLY A 205 -2.09 2.55 -21.32
C GLY A 205 -2.50 3.92 -20.79
N TRP A 206 -3.23 3.98 -19.64
CA TRP A 206 -3.54 5.25 -19.00
C TRP A 206 -2.26 5.97 -18.59
N PHE A 207 -2.22 7.30 -18.81
CA PHE A 207 -1.06 8.17 -18.61
C PHE A 207 0.16 7.88 -19.51
N ARG A 208 0.22 6.71 -20.12
CA ARG A 208 1.28 6.30 -21.05
C ARG A 208 0.99 6.77 -22.48
N ARG A 209 -0.29 6.92 -22.84
CA ARG A 209 -0.79 7.33 -24.15
C ARG A 209 -1.66 8.58 -24.04
N GLY A 210 -1.97 9.20 -25.18
CA GLY A 210 -2.79 10.43 -25.23
C GLY A 210 -2.01 11.70 -24.91
N PRO A 211 -2.70 12.83 -24.66
CA PRO A 211 -2.07 14.13 -24.43
C PRO A 211 -1.23 14.16 -23.14
N VAL A 212 -0.02 14.74 -23.22
CA VAL A 212 0.91 14.80 -22.08
C VAL A 212 0.40 15.72 -20.94
N TRP A 213 -0.45 16.68 -21.25
CA TRP A 213 -1.01 17.56 -20.24
C TRP A 213 -1.89 16.84 -19.22
N ILE A 214 -2.49 15.68 -19.58
CA ILE A 214 -3.34 14.90 -18.66
C ILE A 214 -2.52 14.38 -17.45
N PRO A 215 -1.45 13.60 -17.62
CA PRO A 215 -0.67 13.18 -16.45
C PRO A 215 0.01 14.34 -15.73
N VAL A 216 0.40 15.42 -16.43
CA VAL A 216 0.92 16.64 -15.78
C VAL A 216 -0.15 17.26 -14.88
N ALA A 217 -1.37 17.43 -15.38
CA ALA A 217 -2.48 17.99 -14.60
C ALA A 217 -2.82 17.13 -13.38
N VAL A 218 -2.79 15.79 -13.51
CA VAL A 218 -3.04 14.88 -12.39
C VAL A 218 -1.95 14.98 -11.32
N VAL A 219 -0.67 15.08 -11.71
CA VAL A 219 0.44 15.28 -10.75
C VAL A 219 0.27 16.62 -10.03
N VAL A 220 0.03 17.71 -10.76
CA VAL A 220 -0.18 19.04 -10.18
C VAL A 220 -1.39 19.05 -9.24
N ALA A 221 -2.52 18.45 -9.68
CA ALA A 221 -3.71 18.33 -8.86
C ALA A 221 -3.44 17.54 -7.57
N ALA A 222 -2.67 16.46 -7.61
CA ALA A 222 -2.31 15.68 -6.43
C ALA A 222 -1.43 16.50 -5.46
N VAL A 223 -0.41 17.22 -5.98
CA VAL A 223 0.48 18.06 -5.18
C VAL A 223 -0.30 19.18 -4.47
N VAL A 224 -1.32 19.73 -5.11
CA VAL A 224 -2.18 20.78 -4.51
C VAL A 224 -3.22 20.21 -3.57
N ALA A 225 -3.87 19.09 -3.96
CA ALA A 225 -4.98 18.51 -3.21
C ALA A 225 -4.52 17.91 -1.87
N ILE A 226 -3.34 17.29 -1.79
CA ILE A 226 -2.85 16.70 -0.54
C ILE A 226 -2.73 17.72 0.59
N PRO A 227 -2.05 18.87 0.45
CA PRO A 227 -2.05 19.93 1.46
C PRO A 227 -3.46 20.45 1.79
N VAL A 228 -4.34 20.61 0.81
CA VAL A 228 -5.73 21.05 1.05
C VAL A 228 -6.49 20.02 1.90
N LEU A 229 -6.35 18.74 1.61
CA LEU A 229 -6.98 17.67 2.41
C LEU A 229 -6.45 17.69 3.85
N VAL A 230 -5.13 17.76 4.03
CA VAL A 230 -4.50 17.67 5.35
C VAL A 230 -4.71 18.96 6.16
N PHE A 231 -4.35 20.10 5.61
CA PHE A 231 -4.36 21.38 6.36
C PHE A 231 -5.68 22.12 6.27
N GLY A 232 -6.45 21.93 5.20
CA GLY A 232 -7.74 22.60 4.98
C GLY A 232 -8.95 21.82 5.46
N LEU A 233 -8.96 20.49 5.27
CA LEU A 233 -10.11 19.64 5.56
C LEU A 233 -9.88 18.69 6.75
N GLY A 234 -8.74 18.80 7.44
CA GLY A 234 -8.46 18.04 8.66
C GLY A 234 -8.22 16.55 8.45
N TYR A 235 -7.81 16.13 7.26
CA TYR A 235 -7.38 14.76 7.05
C TYR A 235 -6.09 14.48 7.84
N PRO A 236 -5.96 13.31 8.48
CA PRO A 236 -4.78 13.02 9.27
C PRO A 236 -3.54 12.91 8.35
N ALA A 237 -2.48 13.66 8.68
CA ALA A 237 -1.21 13.62 7.96
C ALA A 237 -0.59 12.21 7.96
N SER A 238 -0.83 11.44 9.03
CA SER A 238 -0.41 10.04 9.17
C SER A 238 -1.08 9.07 8.20
N SER A 239 -2.19 9.45 7.56
CA SER A 239 -2.80 8.62 6.52
C SER A 239 -2.04 8.65 5.20
N ILE A 240 -1.10 9.57 5.03
CA ILE A 240 -0.25 9.70 3.85
C ILE A 240 1.21 9.38 4.17
N GLY A 241 1.61 9.58 5.41
CA GLY A 241 2.97 9.37 5.91
C GLY A 241 2.97 9.17 7.41
N LEU A 242 4.07 9.54 8.09
CA LEU A 242 4.19 9.36 9.54
C LEU A 242 3.29 10.31 10.33
N GLY A 243 3.04 11.52 9.81
CA GLY A 243 2.25 12.54 10.53
C GLY A 243 2.82 12.87 11.91
N ASP A 244 1.96 13.42 12.77
CA ASP A 244 2.29 13.75 14.16
C ASP A 244 1.96 12.60 15.12
N ILE A 245 1.44 11.48 14.61
CA ILE A 245 0.99 10.36 15.40
C ILE A 245 2.14 9.38 15.57
N PRO A 246 2.37 8.84 16.77
CA PRO A 246 3.32 7.76 16.98
C PRO A 246 3.08 6.61 16.00
N ILE A 247 4.16 6.03 15.50
CA ILE A 247 4.12 5.00 14.45
C ILE A 247 3.21 3.82 14.81
N ALA A 248 3.10 3.49 16.09
CA ALA A 248 2.20 2.46 16.60
C ALA A 248 0.71 2.73 16.31
N ASN A 249 0.35 3.97 16.03
CA ASN A 249 -1.02 4.42 15.80
C ASN A 249 -1.24 4.87 14.36
N VAL A 250 -0.55 4.28 13.39
CA VAL A 250 -0.78 4.56 11.97
C VAL A 250 -2.24 4.33 11.64
N LEU A 251 -2.91 5.38 11.21
CA LEU A 251 -4.31 5.32 10.85
C LEU A 251 -4.51 4.59 9.51
N PRO A 252 -5.66 3.93 9.33
CA PRO A 252 -6.03 3.35 8.05
C PRO A 252 -6.00 4.40 6.93
N PRO A 253 -5.81 3.99 5.67
CA PRO A 253 -5.74 4.91 4.54
C PRO A 253 -7.05 5.70 4.36
N THR A 254 -6.91 6.88 3.76
CA THR A 254 -8.02 7.78 3.44
C THR A 254 -8.01 8.16 1.96
N MET A 255 -8.96 9.00 1.55
CA MET A 255 -8.98 9.62 0.22
C MET A 255 -7.66 10.29 -0.16
N ALA A 256 -6.93 10.84 0.80
CA ALA A 256 -5.63 11.45 0.53
C ALA A 256 -4.63 10.46 -0.06
N MET A 257 -4.70 9.18 0.35
CA MET A 257 -3.89 8.10 -0.23
C MET A 257 -4.26 7.81 -1.70
N ILE A 258 -5.56 7.91 -2.05
CA ILE A 258 -6.00 7.77 -3.45
C ILE A 258 -5.45 8.91 -4.31
N VAL A 259 -5.50 10.13 -3.80
CA VAL A 259 -4.94 11.31 -4.49
C VAL A 259 -3.44 11.13 -4.73
N LEU A 260 -2.69 10.67 -3.72
CA LEU A 260 -1.27 10.34 -3.85
C LEU A 260 -1.04 9.27 -4.91
N ALA A 261 -1.80 8.17 -4.87
CA ALA A 261 -1.69 7.07 -5.82
C ALA A 261 -1.96 7.51 -7.27
N CYS A 262 -2.94 8.39 -7.50
CA CYS A 262 -3.20 8.99 -8.80
C CYS A 262 -1.99 9.81 -9.30
N GLY A 263 -1.42 10.66 -8.44
CA GLY A 263 -0.22 11.43 -8.73
C GLY A 263 0.98 10.54 -9.07
N GLN A 264 1.21 9.50 -8.26
CA GLN A 264 2.29 8.53 -8.51
C GLN A 264 2.12 7.78 -9.82
N THR A 265 0.89 7.33 -10.15
CA THR A 265 0.61 6.62 -11.41
C THR A 265 0.83 7.55 -12.61
N ALA A 266 0.42 8.80 -12.50
CA ALA A 266 0.64 9.80 -13.55
C ALA A 266 2.13 10.12 -13.72
N ALA A 267 2.88 10.24 -12.62
CA ALA A 267 4.34 10.44 -12.65
C ALA A 267 5.07 9.28 -13.32
N LEU A 268 4.68 8.02 -13.04
CA LEU A 268 5.21 6.86 -13.76
C LEU A 268 4.97 6.98 -15.27
N GLY A 269 3.78 7.44 -15.68
CA GLY A 269 3.47 7.66 -17.10
C GLY A 269 4.35 8.75 -17.73
N LEU A 270 4.68 9.82 -17.03
CA LEU A 270 5.58 10.86 -17.49
C LEU A 270 7.03 10.35 -17.61
N LEU A 271 7.52 9.60 -16.62
CA LEU A 271 8.86 9.00 -16.64
C LEU A 271 9.03 8.02 -17.81
N GLU A 272 8.01 7.19 -18.08
CA GLU A 272 8.05 6.27 -19.22
C GLU A 272 8.09 7.03 -20.56
N ARG A 273 7.32 8.13 -20.70
CA ARG A 273 7.35 8.99 -21.90
C ARG A 273 8.68 9.71 -22.07
N ALA A 274 9.38 10.02 -20.97
CA ALA A 274 10.71 10.62 -20.99
C ALA A 274 11.84 9.61 -21.30
N GLY A 275 11.50 8.34 -21.54
CA GLY A 275 12.48 7.30 -21.89
C GLY A 275 13.26 6.75 -20.70
N VAL A 276 12.75 6.91 -19.49
CA VAL A 276 13.38 6.36 -18.26
C VAL A 276 13.02 4.87 -18.05
N ALA A 277 12.28 4.25 -18.98
CA ALA A 277 11.78 2.87 -18.87
C ALA A 277 12.75 1.85 -19.48
#